data_1afdbb54050b3f9318a081904d84ae7f
#
_entry.id   1afdbb54050b3f9318a081904d84ae7f
#
_cell.length_a   1.000
_cell.length_b   1.000
_cell.length_c   1.000
_cell.angle_alpha   90.00
_cell.angle_beta   90.00
_cell.angle_gamma   90.00
#
_symmetry.space_group_name_H-M   'P 1'
#
loop_
_entity.id
_entity.type
_entity.pdbx_description
1 polymer ?
#
loop_
_entity_poly.entity_id
_entity_poly.type
_entity_poly.pdbx_seq_one_letter_code
_entity_poly.pdbx_strand_id
1 'polypeptide(L)'
;LQSRALSGPRNPDGPADPIIVHPDVRRMLMRQKVLNEGMRALALFTGLQLDLSVAHPDAEAREAADDMVQLLTPVVKAFLTGEGFNNANLGLQVLGGAGFTTDWPLEQLVRDGRIPLIYEGTNGIQAMDLVGRKLALKGGRLIGRLFETLKAYLTDHADAPHHDQLAEAVGWLEEDTVWLASNGMEDPEQAGAGATPYLRLTALTVIAYLWSRMAAAAGKQLAAGEGNSALLAAKLVSADYYFDKLLTEGSWLLADIKSGKESMMALADEQWLV
;
A
#
# COMPACT_ATOMS: atom_id res chain seq x y z
N LEU A 1 -3.09 -22.67 26.90
CA LEU A 1 -4.08 -21.79 26.25
C LEU A 1 -3.71 -21.47 24.78
N GLN A 2 -2.42 -21.36 24.43
CA GLN A 2 -1.99 -21.13 23.05
C GLN A 2 -2.23 -22.32 22.11
N SER A 3 -2.45 -23.51 22.65
CA SER A 3 -2.69 -24.73 21.89
C SER A 3 -4.16 -24.98 21.53
N ARG A 4 -5.08 -24.08 21.91
CA ARG A 4 -6.51 -24.23 21.67
C ARG A 4 -7.13 -22.91 21.19
N ALA A 5 -8.18 -23.02 20.36
CA ALA A 5 -8.94 -21.85 19.95
C ALA A 5 -9.64 -21.19 21.14
N LEU A 6 -9.81 -19.86 21.11
CA LEU A 6 -10.46 -19.10 22.18
C LEU A 6 -11.92 -19.53 22.43
N SER A 7 -12.59 -20.02 21.38
CA SER A 7 -13.97 -20.52 21.41
C SER A 7 -14.08 -21.99 21.85
N GLY A 8 -12.98 -22.60 22.32
CA GLY A 8 -12.89 -24.02 22.66
C GLY A 8 -12.16 -24.86 21.61
N PRO A 9 -11.76 -26.10 21.95
CA PRO A 9 -11.00 -26.96 21.05
C PRO A 9 -11.74 -27.20 19.73
N ARG A 10 -11.05 -26.99 18.60
CA ARG A 10 -11.55 -27.38 17.27
C ARG A 10 -11.23 -28.83 16.91
N ASN A 11 -10.16 -29.37 17.49
CA ASN A 11 -9.77 -30.77 17.42
C ASN A 11 -9.67 -31.33 18.85
N PRO A 12 -10.80 -31.73 19.46
CA PRO A 12 -10.84 -32.17 20.88
C PRO A 12 -9.91 -33.37 21.14
N ASP A 13 -9.80 -34.28 20.21
CA ASP A 13 -9.02 -35.53 20.32
C ASP A 13 -7.53 -35.35 20.02
N GLY A 14 -7.16 -34.20 19.47
CA GLY A 14 -5.76 -33.87 19.16
C GLY A 14 -5.05 -33.18 20.32
N PRO A 15 -3.71 -33.19 20.34
CA PRO A 15 -2.91 -32.53 21.36
C PRO A 15 -3.02 -30.99 21.32
N ALA A 16 -3.32 -30.43 20.14
CA ALA A 16 -3.43 -28.99 19.91
C ALA A 16 -4.30 -28.69 18.68
N ASP A 17 -4.82 -27.48 18.60
CA ASP A 17 -5.37 -26.90 17.38
C ASP A 17 -4.24 -26.27 16.54
N PRO A 18 -4.37 -26.20 15.21
CA PRO A 18 -3.45 -25.42 14.37
C PRO A 18 -3.46 -23.94 14.78
N ILE A 19 -2.30 -23.28 14.78
CA ILE A 19 -2.16 -21.87 15.22
C ILE A 19 -3.02 -20.88 14.42
N ILE A 20 -3.42 -21.24 13.21
CA ILE A 20 -4.32 -20.42 12.35
C ILE A 20 -5.71 -20.19 12.98
N VAL A 21 -6.06 -20.91 14.05
CA VAL A 21 -7.31 -20.68 14.78
C VAL A 21 -7.27 -19.38 15.60
N HIS A 22 -6.08 -18.85 15.90
CA HIS A 22 -5.90 -17.64 16.69
C HIS A 22 -6.11 -16.38 15.85
N PRO A 23 -6.92 -15.41 16.33
CA PRO A 23 -7.19 -14.18 15.60
C PRO A 23 -5.92 -13.38 15.22
N ASP A 24 -4.92 -13.31 16.11
CA ASP A 24 -3.69 -12.57 15.82
C ASP A 24 -2.85 -13.25 14.73
N VAL A 25 -2.78 -14.58 14.72
CA VAL A 25 -2.13 -15.31 13.63
C VAL A 25 -2.87 -15.05 12.30
N ARG A 26 -4.20 -15.08 12.30
CA ARG A 26 -5.00 -14.72 11.12
C ARG A 26 -4.76 -13.29 10.67
N ARG A 27 -4.66 -12.34 11.59
CA ARG A 27 -4.34 -10.94 11.28
C ARG A 27 -3.01 -10.84 10.55
N MET A 28 -1.96 -11.51 11.03
CA MET A 28 -0.65 -11.52 10.38
C MET A 28 -0.70 -12.16 8.99
N LEU A 29 -1.36 -13.30 8.84
CA LEU A 29 -1.50 -13.99 7.55
C LEU A 29 -2.35 -13.20 6.56
N MET A 30 -3.48 -12.62 7.01
CA MET A 30 -4.32 -11.78 6.15
C MET A 30 -3.60 -10.53 5.69
N ARG A 31 -2.87 -9.86 6.59
CA ARG A 31 -2.06 -8.69 6.21
C ARG A 31 -1.06 -9.04 5.11
N GLN A 32 -0.29 -10.12 5.29
CA GLN A 32 0.68 -10.57 4.29
C GLN A 32 0.01 -10.90 2.94
N LYS A 33 -1.08 -11.67 2.97
CA LYS A 33 -1.82 -12.06 1.77
C LYS A 33 -2.33 -10.83 1.02
N VAL A 34 -3.04 -9.96 1.72
CA VAL A 34 -3.74 -8.83 1.11
C VAL A 34 -2.77 -7.77 0.60
N LEU A 35 -1.71 -7.47 1.34
CA LEU A 35 -0.66 -6.57 0.86
C LEU A 35 0.10 -7.16 -0.33
N ASN A 36 0.47 -8.44 -0.29
CA ASN A 36 1.15 -9.09 -1.43
C ASN A 36 0.32 -9.01 -2.71
N GLU A 37 -0.97 -9.29 -2.64
CA GLU A 37 -1.85 -9.23 -3.80
C GLU A 37 -2.05 -7.79 -4.30
N GLY A 38 -2.24 -6.83 -3.38
CA GLY A 38 -2.35 -5.41 -3.70
C GLY A 38 -1.06 -4.84 -4.31
N MET A 39 0.10 -5.16 -3.73
CA MET A 39 1.40 -4.76 -4.25
C MET A 39 1.68 -5.34 -5.64
N ARG A 40 1.32 -6.60 -5.89
CA ARG A 40 1.43 -7.19 -7.22
C ARG A 40 0.52 -6.49 -8.22
N ALA A 41 -0.70 -6.14 -7.82
CA ALA A 41 -1.61 -5.38 -8.66
C ALA A 41 -1.04 -3.98 -8.99
N LEU A 42 -0.44 -3.28 -8.01
CA LEU A 42 0.23 -1.99 -8.22
C LEU A 42 1.42 -2.12 -9.18
N ALA A 43 2.27 -3.13 -9.00
CA ALA A 43 3.41 -3.38 -9.90
C ALA A 43 2.95 -3.67 -11.33
N LEU A 44 1.94 -4.53 -11.52
CA LEU A 44 1.39 -4.87 -12.83
C LEU A 44 0.67 -3.67 -13.47
N PHE A 45 -0.06 -2.88 -12.69
CA PHE A 45 -0.68 -1.65 -13.18
C PHE A 45 0.37 -0.67 -13.69
N THR A 46 1.44 -0.44 -12.93
CA THR A 46 2.55 0.44 -13.34
C THR A 46 3.30 -0.12 -14.55
N GLY A 47 3.52 -1.45 -14.61
CA GLY A 47 4.11 -2.12 -15.77
C GLY A 47 3.24 -1.98 -17.03
N LEU A 48 1.93 -2.10 -16.91
CA LEU A 48 1.00 -1.85 -18.02
C LEU A 48 1.11 -0.38 -18.52
N GLN A 49 1.20 0.59 -17.60
CA GLN A 49 1.41 1.98 -18.01
C GLN A 49 2.74 2.15 -18.76
N LEU A 50 3.80 1.45 -18.35
CA LEU A 50 5.07 1.46 -19.04
C LEU A 50 4.94 0.91 -20.48
N ASP A 51 4.26 -0.20 -20.68
CA ASP A 51 4.01 -0.77 -22.01
C ASP A 51 3.17 0.19 -22.86
N LEU A 52 2.13 0.79 -22.29
CA LEU A 52 1.28 1.77 -22.98
C LEU A 52 2.07 3.03 -23.37
N SER A 53 2.97 3.50 -22.53
CA SER A 53 3.79 4.70 -22.81
C SER A 53 4.70 4.53 -24.04
N VAL A 54 5.04 3.29 -24.37
CA VAL A 54 5.92 2.95 -25.51
C VAL A 54 5.10 2.52 -26.74
N ALA A 55 4.09 1.67 -26.55
CA ALA A 55 3.47 0.92 -27.65
C ALA A 55 2.06 1.42 -28.05
N HIS A 56 1.41 2.28 -27.27
CA HIS A 56 0.05 2.74 -27.62
C HIS A 56 0.07 3.55 -28.93
N PRO A 57 -0.88 3.33 -29.88
CA PRO A 57 -0.88 4.04 -31.17
C PRO A 57 -1.12 5.55 -31.03
N ASP A 58 -1.97 5.95 -30.09
CA ASP A 58 -2.25 7.35 -29.81
C ASP A 58 -1.16 8.02 -28.96
N ALA A 59 -0.70 9.19 -29.39
CA ALA A 59 0.38 9.93 -28.73
C ALA A 59 -0.04 10.52 -27.36
N GLU A 60 -1.29 10.96 -27.22
CA GLU A 60 -1.81 11.51 -25.98
C GLU A 60 -1.93 10.40 -24.92
N ALA A 61 -2.40 9.22 -25.31
CA ALA A 61 -2.44 8.06 -24.45
C ALA A 61 -1.04 7.61 -23.99
N ARG A 62 -0.02 7.65 -24.89
CA ARG A 62 1.37 7.39 -24.48
C ARG A 62 1.86 8.40 -23.46
N GLU A 63 1.59 9.68 -23.66
CA GLU A 63 1.99 10.73 -22.72
C GLU A 63 1.30 10.58 -21.36
N ALA A 64 0.00 10.27 -21.35
CA ALA A 64 -0.73 10.03 -20.12
C ALA A 64 -0.19 8.82 -19.34
N ALA A 65 0.16 7.75 -20.05
CA ALA A 65 0.78 6.56 -19.46
C ALA A 65 2.18 6.86 -18.91
N ASP A 66 3.01 7.63 -19.63
CA ASP A 66 4.32 8.07 -19.15
C ASP A 66 4.23 8.93 -17.87
N ASP A 67 3.28 9.86 -17.82
CA ASP A 67 3.03 10.66 -16.62
C ASP A 67 2.69 9.76 -15.41
N MET A 68 1.89 8.72 -15.61
CA MET A 68 1.55 7.75 -14.56
C MET A 68 2.76 6.93 -14.12
N VAL A 69 3.60 6.45 -15.05
CA VAL A 69 4.86 5.74 -14.74
C VAL A 69 5.78 6.62 -13.91
N GLN A 70 5.99 7.87 -14.34
CA GLN A 70 6.85 8.80 -13.62
C GLN A 70 6.37 9.08 -12.20
N LEU A 71 5.06 9.21 -11.98
CA LEU A 71 4.48 9.41 -10.66
C LEU A 71 4.63 8.18 -9.77
N LEU A 72 4.31 7.00 -10.30
CA LEU A 72 4.22 5.76 -9.51
C LEU A 72 5.57 5.07 -9.28
N THR A 73 6.61 5.36 -10.06
CA THR A 73 7.94 4.73 -9.87
C THR A 73 8.48 4.84 -8.44
N PRO A 74 8.55 6.03 -7.81
CA PRO A 74 9.01 6.14 -6.42
C PRO A 74 8.06 5.45 -5.44
N VAL A 75 6.75 5.47 -5.70
CA VAL A 75 5.73 4.81 -4.88
C VAL A 75 5.92 3.29 -4.90
N VAL A 76 6.05 2.70 -6.09
CA VAL A 76 6.31 1.26 -6.27
C VAL A 76 7.57 0.85 -5.54
N LYS A 77 8.70 1.55 -5.80
CA LYS A 77 9.97 1.20 -5.17
C LYS A 77 9.87 1.25 -3.64
N ALA A 78 9.44 2.36 -3.07
CA ALA A 78 9.49 2.54 -1.62
C ALA A 78 8.45 1.70 -0.89
N PHE A 79 7.21 1.67 -1.37
CA PHE A 79 6.14 0.93 -0.70
C PHE A 79 6.34 -0.59 -0.78
N LEU A 80 6.67 -1.13 -1.98
CA LEU A 80 6.84 -2.57 -2.14
C LEU A 80 8.04 -3.11 -1.36
N THR A 81 9.15 -2.38 -1.33
CA THR A 81 10.33 -2.81 -0.57
C THR A 81 10.09 -2.73 0.93
N GLY A 82 9.43 -1.67 1.42
CA GLY A 82 9.07 -1.51 2.83
C GLY A 82 8.12 -2.59 3.32
N GLU A 83 7.00 -2.80 2.61
CA GLU A 83 6.03 -3.83 2.98
C GLU A 83 6.53 -5.25 2.72
N GLY A 84 7.42 -5.45 1.74
CA GLY A 84 8.09 -6.73 1.51
C GLY A 84 8.92 -7.16 2.72
N PHE A 85 9.71 -6.24 3.27
CA PHE A 85 10.46 -6.46 4.51
C PHE A 85 9.53 -6.73 5.71
N ASN A 86 8.49 -5.91 5.88
CA ASN A 86 7.51 -6.08 6.96
C ASN A 86 6.79 -7.44 6.87
N ASN A 87 6.43 -7.88 5.67
CA ASN A 87 5.78 -9.16 5.44
C ASN A 87 6.71 -10.35 5.74
N ALA A 88 8.00 -10.27 5.38
CA ALA A 88 8.99 -11.29 5.75
C ALA A 88 9.13 -11.38 7.28
N ASN A 89 9.21 -10.23 7.97
CA ASN A 89 9.26 -10.18 9.43
C ASN A 89 8.00 -10.75 10.10
N LEU A 90 6.80 -10.46 9.55
CA LEU A 90 5.56 -11.08 10.03
C LEU A 90 5.52 -12.59 9.80
N GLY A 91 6.06 -13.07 8.67
CA GLY A 91 6.20 -14.51 8.41
C GLY A 91 7.07 -15.21 9.47
N LEU A 92 8.19 -14.60 9.83
CA LEU A 92 9.05 -15.07 10.93
C LEU A 92 8.28 -15.09 12.26
N GLN A 93 7.52 -14.02 12.55
CA GLN A 93 6.71 -13.92 13.78
C GLN A 93 5.65 -15.04 13.85
N VAL A 94 5.03 -15.42 12.73
CA VAL A 94 4.04 -16.53 12.68
C VAL A 94 4.67 -17.85 13.08
N LEU A 95 5.95 -18.10 12.73
CA LEU A 95 6.66 -19.32 13.11
C LEU A 95 7.21 -19.27 14.54
N GLY A 96 7.16 -18.10 15.20
CA GLY A 96 7.69 -17.93 16.55
C GLY A 96 9.20 -18.22 16.63
N GLY A 97 9.66 -18.81 17.73
CA GLY A 97 11.08 -19.11 17.93
C GLY A 97 11.70 -19.99 16.83
N ALA A 98 10.93 -20.89 16.22
CA ALA A 98 11.40 -21.70 15.10
C ALA A 98 11.74 -20.85 13.87
N GLY A 99 10.99 -19.77 13.61
CA GLY A 99 11.25 -18.86 12.49
C GLY A 99 12.57 -18.08 12.61
N PHE A 100 13.10 -17.96 13.81
CA PHE A 100 14.36 -17.27 14.09
C PHE A 100 15.60 -18.13 13.80
N THR A 101 15.42 -19.46 13.73
CA THR A 101 16.52 -20.41 13.50
C THR A 101 16.74 -20.61 11.99
N THR A 102 17.95 -21.05 11.63
CA THR A 102 18.33 -21.37 10.24
C THR A 102 17.64 -22.62 9.67
N ASP A 103 16.90 -23.36 10.49
CA ASP A 103 16.07 -24.49 10.03
C ASP A 103 14.93 -24.03 9.11
N TRP A 104 14.57 -22.75 9.16
CA TRP A 104 13.52 -22.13 8.37
C TRP A 104 14.06 -20.95 7.56
N PRO A 105 13.72 -20.79 6.27
CA PRO A 105 14.33 -19.78 5.40
C PRO A 105 13.89 -18.34 5.71
N LEU A 106 12.98 -18.10 6.65
CA LEU A 106 12.38 -16.79 6.89
C LEU A 106 13.38 -15.79 7.52
N GLU A 107 14.32 -16.26 8.35
CA GLU A 107 15.35 -15.37 8.89
C GLU A 107 16.23 -14.78 7.78
N GLN A 108 16.55 -15.58 6.76
CA GLN A 108 17.31 -15.14 5.59
C GLN A 108 16.49 -14.13 4.75
N LEU A 109 15.19 -14.37 4.57
CA LEU A 109 14.32 -13.45 3.84
C LEU A 109 14.19 -12.07 4.51
N VAL A 110 14.20 -12.02 5.86
CA VAL A 110 14.24 -10.77 6.61
C VAL A 110 15.54 -10.01 6.35
N ARG A 111 16.68 -10.70 6.38
CA ARG A 111 18.00 -10.10 6.11
C ARG A 111 18.07 -9.58 4.67
N ASP A 112 17.70 -10.41 3.69
CA ASP A 112 17.74 -10.06 2.27
C ASP A 112 16.73 -8.97 1.91
N GLY A 113 15.57 -8.95 2.57
CA GLY A 113 14.54 -7.94 2.38
C GLY A 113 14.95 -6.55 2.88
N ARG A 114 16.02 -6.41 3.68
CA ARG A 114 16.44 -5.12 4.24
C ARG A 114 17.17 -4.23 3.25
N ILE A 115 18.01 -4.78 2.37
CA ILE A 115 18.84 -3.99 1.46
C ILE A 115 18.00 -3.21 0.41
N PRO A 116 16.87 -3.73 -0.13
CA PRO A 116 16.05 -2.98 -1.08
C PRO A 116 15.50 -1.63 -0.56
N LEU A 117 15.40 -1.45 0.77
CA LEU A 117 14.97 -0.18 1.34
C LEU A 117 16.08 0.90 1.30
N ILE A 118 17.33 0.49 1.08
CA ILE A 118 18.51 1.33 1.23
C ILE A 118 19.11 1.71 -0.13
N TYR A 119 19.27 0.74 -1.04
CA TYR A 119 19.95 0.95 -2.31
C TYR A 119 19.04 1.57 -3.37
N GLU A 120 19.63 2.06 -4.48
CA GLU A 120 18.90 2.71 -5.59
C GLU A 120 18.05 3.91 -5.14
N GLY A 121 18.57 4.67 -4.19
CA GLY A 121 17.86 5.70 -3.45
C GLY A 121 17.05 5.09 -2.31
N THR A 122 17.33 5.52 -1.08
CA THR A 122 16.58 5.06 0.09
C THR A 122 15.08 5.32 -0.07
N ASN A 123 14.23 4.62 0.67
CA ASN A 123 12.79 4.86 0.62
C ASN A 123 12.43 6.31 0.96
N GLY A 124 13.18 6.96 1.87
CA GLY A 124 13.03 8.39 2.14
C GLY A 124 13.39 9.28 0.95
N ILE A 125 14.43 8.94 0.18
CA ILE A 125 14.77 9.67 -1.07
C ILE A 125 13.68 9.49 -2.13
N GLN A 126 13.06 8.31 -2.22
CA GLN A 126 11.92 8.10 -3.12
C GLN A 126 10.70 8.96 -2.70
N ALA A 127 10.46 9.10 -1.40
CA ALA A 127 9.40 9.96 -0.88
C ALA A 127 9.69 11.44 -1.19
N MET A 128 10.94 11.87 -1.02
CA MET A 128 11.39 13.22 -1.40
C MET A 128 11.29 13.46 -2.91
N ASP A 129 11.61 12.47 -3.75
CA ASP A 129 11.42 12.56 -5.20
C ASP A 129 9.93 12.74 -5.56
N LEU A 130 9.05 12.00 -4.91
CA LEU A 130 7.61 12.14 -5.13
C LEU A 130 7.15 13.57 -4.78
N VAL A 131 7.39 14.01 -3.56
CA VAL A 131 6.85 15.29 -3.06
C VAL A 131 7.61 16.49 -3.61
N GLY A 132 8.95 16.47 -3.58
CA GLY A 132 9.78 17.62 -3.97
C GLY A 132 9.91 17.81 -5.49
N ARG A 133 9.65 16.77 -6.30
CA ARG A 133 9.81 16.85 -7.75
C ARG A 133 8.56 16.45 -8.53
N LYS A 134 8.02 15.25 -8.27
CA LYS A 134 6.97 14.66 -9.12
C LYS A 134 5.63 15.40 -9.01
N LEU A 135 5.27 15.87 -7.81
CA LEU A 135 4.02 16.62 -7.63
C LEU A 135 4.01 17.93 -8.41
N ALA A 136 5.14 18.64 -8.50
CA ALA A 136 5.23 19.90 -9.23
C ALA A 136 5.52 19.72 -10.74
N LEU A 137 5.93 18.51 -11.15
CA LEU A 137 6.37 18.27 -12.54
C LEU A 137 5.25 18.56 -13.54
N LYS A 138 5.61 19.25 -14.63
CA LYS A 138 4.67 19.65 -15.70
C LYS A 138 3.45 20.44 -15.14
N GLY A 139 3.68 21.25 -14.11
CA GLY A 139 2.61 22.06 -13.48
C GLY A 139 1.58 21.24 -12.70
N GLY A 140 1.97 20.11 -12.11
CA GLY A 140 1.08 19.23 -11.36
C GLY A 140 0.32 18.20 -12.21
N ARG A 141 0.67 18.10 -13.52
CA ARG A 141 -0.07 17.22 -14.45
C ARG A 141 -0.01 15.74 -14.03
N LEU A 142 1.12 15.28 -13.48
CA LEU A 142 1.29 13.87 -13.12
C LEU A 142 0.26 13.44 -12.06
N ILE A 143 0.18 14.17 -10.97
CA ILE A 143 -0.78 13.88 -9.91
C ILE A 143 -2.23 14.15 -10.36
N GLY A 144 -2.43 15.18 -11.20
CA GLY A 144 -3.71 15.44 -11.85
C GLY A 144 -4.25 14.24 -12.64
N ARG A 145 -3.39 13.56 -13.43
CA ARG A 145 -3.74 12.35 -14.17
C ARG A 145 -4.15 11.20 -13.26
N LEU A 146 -3.49 11.06 -12.10
CA LEU A 146 -3.91 10.05 -11.12
C LEU A 146 -5.32 10.37 -10.60
N PHE A 147 -5.59 11.61 -10.18
CA PHE A 147 -6.91 12.01 -9.71
C PHE A 147 -7.99 11.86 -10.77
N GLU A 148 -7.70 12.24 -12.03
CA GLU A 148 -8.61 12.01 -13.16
C GLU A 148 -8.97 10.52 -13.28
N THR A 149 -7.98 9.63 -13.22
CA THR A 149 -8.18 8.18 -13.31
C THR A 149 -9.04 7.65 -12.16
N LEU A 150 -8.76 8.06 -10.91
CA LEU A 150 -9.48 7.60 -9.73
C LEU A 150 -10.93 8.12 -9.73
N LYS A 151 -11.13 9.40 -10.05
CA LYS A 151 -12.46 10.04 -10.10
C LYS A 151 -13.31 9.53 -11.26
N ALA A 152 -12.73 9.29 -12.42
CA ALA A 152 -13.42 8.65 -13.53
C ALA A 152 -13.95 7.27 -13.13
N TYR A 153 -13.11 6.46 -12.47
CA TYR A 153 -13.55 5.15 -11.98
C TYR A 153 -14.70 5.27 -10.98
N LEU A 154 -14.63 6.17 -10.01
CA LEU A 154 -15.71 6.40 -9.05
C LEU A 154 -17.00 6.86 -9.73
N THR A 155 -16.90 7.71 -10.76
CA THR A 155 -18.07 8.20 -11.50
C THR A 155 -18.71 7.09 -12.33
N ASP A 156 -17.90 6.29 -13.02
CA ASP A 156 -18.35 5.25 -13.95
C ASP A 156 -18.83 3.98 -13.25
N HIS A 157 -18.46 3.80 -11.97
CA HIS A 157 -18.69 2.57 -11.19
C HIS A 157 -19.24 2.89 -9.79
N ALA A 158 -20.34 3.66 -9.74
CA ALA A 158 -20.95 4.07 -8.46
C ALA A 158 -21.47 2.90 -7.60
N ASP A 159 -21.70 1.73 -8.20
CA ASP A 159 -22.07 0.48 -7.55
C ASP A 159 -20.90 -0.47 -7.27
N ALA A 160 -19.67 -0.02 -7.53
CA ALA A 160 -18.49 -0.85 -7.27
C ALA A 160 -18.32 -1.18 -5.77
N PRO A 161 -17.81 -2.38 -5.44
CA PRO A 161 -17.49 -2.72 -4.05
C PRO A 161 -16.56 -1.67 -3.43
N HIS A 162 -16.86 -1.27 -2.20
CA HIS A 162 -16.08 -0.30 -1.41
C HIS A 162 -15.95 1.10 -2.04
N HIS A 163 -16.94 1.50 -2.85
CA HIS A 163 -16.96 2.80 -3.54
C HIS A 163 -16.75 3.97 -2.56
N ASP A 164 -17.51 4.04 -1.48
CA ASP A 164 -17.46 5.17 -0.53
C ASP A 164 -16.12 5.25 0.21
N GLN A 165 -15.58 4.09 0.61
CA GLN A 165 -14.27 4.02 1.27
C GLN A 165 -13.13 4.42 0.31
N LEU A 166 -13.24 4.06 -0.98
CA LEU A 166 -12.30 4.51 -2.01
C LEU A 166 -12.43 6.03 -2.24
N ALA A 167 -13.64 6.56 -2.30
CA ALA A 167 -13.89 7.99 -2.47
C ALA A 167 -13.29 8.80 -1.30
N GLU A 168 -13.44 8.30 -0.08
CA GLU A 168 -12.85 8.90 1.12
C GLU A 168 -11.32 8.91 1.04
N ALA A 169 -10.69 7.80 0.63
CA ALA A 169 -9.24 7.71 0.47
C ALA A 169 -8.69 8.66 -0.62
N VAL A 170 -9.42 8.83 -1.71
CA VAL A 170 -9.11 9.82 -2.75
C VAL A 170 -9.19 11.23 -2.18
N GLY A 171 -10.21 11.52 -1.35
CA GLY A 171 -10.35 12.79 -0.66
C GLY A 171 -9.16 13.10 0.27
N TRP A 172 -8.71 12.14 1.06
CA TRP A 172 -7.52 12.30 1.91
C TRP A 172 -6.27 12.65 1.09
N LEU A 173 -6.06 11.92 -0.01
CA LEU A 173 -4.89 12.15 -0.87
C LEU A 173 -4.94 13.53 -1.55
N GLU A 174 -6.12 13.99 -1.99
CA GLU A 174 -6.30 15.33 -2.55
C GLU A 174 -6.01 16.42 -1.53
N GLU A 175 -6.55 16.27 -0.33
CA GLU A 175 -6.39 17.24 0.77
C GLU A 175 -4.91 17.39 1.14
N ASP A 176 -4.17 16.27 1.27
CA ASP A 176 -2.75 16.31 1.57
C ASP A 176 -1.89 16.81 0.42
N THR A 177 -2.29 16.50 -0.83
CA THR A 177 -1.61 17.07 -2.01
C THR A 177 -1.69 18.61 -2.00
N VAL A 178 -2.86 19.15 -1.69
CA VAL A 178 -3.06 20.62 -1.58
C VAL A 178 -2.26 21.19 -0.42
N TRP A 179 -2.28 20.50 0.74
CA TRP A 179 -1.54 20.95 1.92
C TRP A 179 -0.03 21.01 1.66
N LEU A 180 0.54 19.93 1.08
CA LEU A 180 1.96 19.87 0.75
C LEU A 180 2.35 20.90 -0.31
N ALA A 181 1.51 21.13 -1.33
CA ALA A 181 1.77 22.15 -2.33
C ALA A 181 1.81 23.56 -1.72
N SER A 182 0.88 23.87 -0.82
CA SER A 182 0.80 25.18 -0.19
C SER A 182 1.93 25.40 0.82
N ASN A 183 2.10 24.49 1.77
CA ASN A 183 3.07 24.65 2.84
C ASN A 183 4.52 24.40 2.38
N GLY A 184 4.72 23.46 1.45
CA GLY A 184 6.05 23.15 0.92
C GLY A 184 6.63 24.21 -0.01
N MET A 185 5.80 25.09 -0.62
CA MET A 185 6.30 26.24 -1.37
C MET A 185 6.83 27.36 -0.45
N GLU A 186 6.25 27.51 0.73
CA GLU A 186 6.67 28.49 1.74
C GLU A 186 7.88 27.96 2.52
N ASP A 187 7.87 26.68 2.86
CA ASP A 187 8.89 26.00 3.65
C ASP A 187 9.13 24.57 3.16
N PRO A 188 10.23 24.32 2.41
CA PRO A 188 10.53 22.98 1.89
C PRO A 188 10.68 21.89 2.96
N GLU A 189 11.00 22.23 4.22
CA GLU A 189 11.10 21.24 5.29
C GLU A 189 9.72 20.71 5.70
N GLN A 190 8.64 21.49 5.54
CA GLN A 190 7.26 21.02 5.73
C GLN A 190 6.94 19.89 4.75
N ALA A 191 7.28 20.09 3.46
CA ALA A 191 7.13 19.05 2.46
C ALA A 191 7.99 17.82 2.77
N GLY A 192 9.22 18.03 3.26
CA GLY A 192 10.12 16.96 3.68
C GLY A 192 9.56 16.13 4.84
N ALA A 193 8.98 16.77 5.84
CA ALA A 193 8.38 16.10 7.00
C ALA A 193 7.19 15.21 6.59
N GLY A 194 6.34 15.69 5.66
CA GLY A 194 5.19 14.94 5.16
C GLY A 194 5.49 13.93 4.05
N ALA A 195 6.72 13.88 3.51
CA ALA A 195 6.99 13.12 2.29
C ALA A 195 6.79 11.60 2.42
N THR A 196 7.31 10.99 3.49
CA THR A 196 7.18 9.53 3.71
C THR A 196 5.74 9.10 3.97
N PRO A 197 4.96 9.72 4.87
CA PRO A 197 3.56 9.40 5.05
C PRO A 197 2.72 9.69 3.80
N TYR A 198 3.02 10.72 3.02
CA TYR A 198 2.33 11.01 1.76
C TYR A 198 2.56 9.93 0.69
N LEU A 199 3.80 9.46 0.52
CA LEU A 199 4.09 8.33 -0.37
C LEU A 199 3.29 7.10 0.04
N ARG A 200 3.21 6.83 1.33
CA ARG A 200 2.45 5.70 1.87
C ARG A 200 0.95 5.86 1.60
N LEU A 201 0.39 7.03 1.84
CA LEU A 201 -1.02 7.32 1.54
C LEU A 201 -1.32 7.15 0.04
N THR A 202 -0.43 7.65 -0.83
CA THR A 202 -0.55 7.47 -2.28
C THR A 202 -0.62 5.99 -2.65
N ALA A 203 0.30 5.17 -2.10
CA ALA A 203 0.32 3.72 -2.35
C ALA A 203 -0.97 3.05 -1.88
N LEU A 204 -1.43 3.35 -0.66
CA LEU A 204 -2.66 2.78 -0.11
C LEU A 204 -3.88 3.16 -0.96
N THR A 205 -3.98 4.42 -1.40
CA THR A 205 -5.11 4.87 -2.23
C THR A 205 -5.12 4.19 -3.61
N VAL A 206 -3.97 4.07 -4.27
CA VAL A 206 -3.89 3.36 -5.57
C VAL A 206 -4.19 1.86 -5.40
N ILE A 207 -3.70 1.24 -4.33
CA ILE A 207 -4.02 -0.17 -4.03
C ILE A 207 -5.51 -0.34 -3.71
N ALA A 208 -6.16 0.62 -3.02
CA ALA A 208 -7.60 0.62 -2.79
C ALA A 208 -8.39 0.61 -4.12
N TYR A 209 -8.01 1.48 -5.05
CA TYR A 209 -8.56 1.49 -6.41
C TYR A 209 -8.42 0.13 -7.10
N LEU A 210 -7.25 -0.49 -7.01
CA LEU A 210 -7.01 -1.80 -7.62
C LEU A 210 -7.78 -2.92 -6.93
N TRP A 211 -7.94 -2.88 -5.61
CA TRP A 211 -8.77 -3.82 -4.87
C TRP A 211 -10.26 -3.70 -5.23
N SER A 212 -10.79 -2.48 -5.34
CA SER A 212 -12.18 -2.27 -5.80
C SER A 212 -12.41 -2.89 -7.17
N ARG A 213 -11.48 -2.68 -8.13
CA ARG A 213 -11.53 -3.30 -9.46
C ARG A 213 -11.45 -4.83 -9.42
N MET A 214 -10.53 -5.37 -8.62
CA MET A 214 -10.39 -6.83 -8.49
C MET A 214 -11.63 -7.46 -7.85
N ALA A 215 -12.23 -6.81 -6.85
CA ALA A 215 -13.46 -7.27 -6.22
C ALA A 215 -14.64 -7.24 -7.20
N ALA A 216 -14.81 -6.15 -7.96
CA ALA A 216 -15.83 -6.05 -9.00
C ALA A 216 -15.68 -7.16 -10.05
N ALA A 217 -14.46 -7.40 -10.54
CA ALA A 217 -14.19 -8.46 -11.51
C ALA A 217 -14.47 -9.86 -10.92
N ALA A 218 -14.05 -10.12 -9.68
CA ALA A 218 -14.31 -11.39 -9.00
C ALA A 218 -15.80 -11.63 -8.77
N GLY A 219 -16.54 -10.60 -8.33
CA GLY A 219 -17.99 -10.67 -8.16
C GLY A 219 -18.74 -10.99 -9.47
N LYS A 220 -18.34 -10.33 -10.55
CA LYS A 220 -18.91 -10.58 -11.88
C LYS A 220 -18.68 -12.03 -12.35
N GLN A 221 -17.46 -12.55 -12.20
CA GLN A 221 -17.13 -13.93 -12.59
C GLN A 221 -17.87 -14.96 -11.71
N LEU A 222 -17.98 -14.71 -10.40
CA LEU A 222 -18.75 -15.56 -9.50
C LEU A 222 -20.22 -15.62 -9.90
N ALA A 223 -20.83 -14.48 -10.21
CA ALA A 223 -22.22 -14.41 -10.65
C ALA A 223 -22.46 -15.12 -12.00
N ALA A 224 -21.45 -15.13 -12.88
CA ALA A 224 -21.49 -15.84 -14.16
C ALA A 224 -21.17 -17.34 -14.02
N GLY A 225 -20.76 -17.82 -12.85
CA GLY A 225 -20.31 -19.20 -12.65
C GLY A 225 -18.98 -19.54 -13.35
N GLU A 226 -18.16 -18.51 -13.59
CA GLU A 226 -16.88 -18.61 -14.29
C GLU A 226 -15.70 -18.75 -13.33
N GLY A 227 -14.65 -19.43 -13.76
CA GLY A 227 -13.39 -19.51 -13.03
C GLY A 227 -13.42 -20.37 -11.76
N ASN A 228 -12.43 -20.18 -10.90
CA ASN A 228 -12.33 -20.88 -9.62
C ASN A 228 -13.11 -20.14 -8.53
N SER A 229 -14.28 -20.65 -8.16
CA SER A 229 -15.18 -20.01 -7.20
C SER A 229 -14.53 -19.77 -5.82
N ALA A 230 -13.71 -20.70 -5.34
CA ALA A 230 -13.03 -20.55 -4.05
C ALA A 230 -11.98 -19.42 -4.09
N LEU A 231 -11.24 -19.30 -5.19
CA LEU A 231 -10.28 -18.20 -5.39
C LEU A 231 -11.01 -16.85 -5.49
N LEU A 232 -12.08 -16.79 -6.26
CA LEU A 232 -12.85 -15.55 -6.44
C LEU A 232 -13.52 -15.12 -5.13
N ALA A 233 -14.12 -16.04 -4.38
CA ALA A 233 -14.66 -15.75 -3.05
C ALA A 233 -13.57 -15.23 -2.08
N ALA A 234 -12.38 -15.83 -2.11
CA ALA A 234 -11.25 -15.37 -1.30
C ALA A 234 -10.79 -13.96 -1.70
N LYS A 235 -10.94 -13.55 -2.97
CA LYS A 235 -10.66 -12.18 -3.41
C LYS A 235 -11.60 -11.16 -2.78
N LEU A 236 -12.90 -11.46 -2.71
CA LEU A 236 -13.87 -10.57 -2.07
C LEU A 236 -13.53 -10.37 -0.58
N VAL A 237 -13.30 -11.47 0.15
CA VAL A 237 -12.88 -11.40 1.57
C VAL A 237 -11.56 -10.64 1.75
N SER A 238 -10.62 -10.76 0.79
CA SER A 238 -9.36 -10.02 0.82
C SER A 238 -9.57 -8.52 0.61
N ALA A 239 -10.49 -8.14 -0.27
CA ALA A 239 -10.87 -6.75 -0.49
C ALA A 239 -11.52 -6.18 0.78
N ASP A 240 -12.50 -6.88 1.38
CA ASP A 240 -13.12 -6.46 2.64
C ASP A 240 -12.06 -6.20 3.72
N TYR A 241 -11.10 -7.13 3.89
CA TYR A 241 -10.01 -6.95 4.86
C TYR A 241 -9.12 -5.74 4.54
N TYR A 242 -8.87 -5.47 3.25
CA TYR A 242 -8.08 -4.32 2.85
C TYR A 242 -8.74 -3.01 3.29
N PHE A 243 -10.00 -2.84 2.96
CA PHE A 243 -10.74 -1.63 3.26
C PHE A 243 -11.01 -1.46 4.77
N ASP A 244 -11.36 -2.55 5.47
CA ASP A 244 -11.71 -2.51 6.89
C ASP A 244 -10.49 -2.38 7.83
N LYS A 245 -9.30 -2.85 7.42
CA LYS A 245 -8.16 -3.01 8.33
C LYS A 245 -6.86 -2.34 7.88
N LEU A 246 -6.69 -2.11 6.59
CA LEU A 246 -5.44 -1.55 6.07
C LEU A 246 -5.62 -0.12 5.60
N LEU A 247 -6.67 0.17 4.83
CA LEU A 247 -6.93 1.50 4.30
C LEU A 247 -7.23 2.52 5.41
N THR A 248 -7.77 2.09 6.53
CA THR A 248 -8.05 2.94 7.71
C THR A 248 -6.80 3.66 8.24
N GLU A 249 -5.59 3.19 7.90
CA GLU A 249 -4.34 3.89 8.18
C GLU A 249 -4.29 5.28 7.52
N GLY A 250 -5.03 5.48 6.41
CA GLY A 250 -5.04 6.73 5.65
C GLY A 250 -5.48 7.93 6.47
N SER A 251 -6.46 7.78 7.36
CA SER A 251 -6.92 8.87 8.23
C SER A 251 -5.85 9.32 9.23
N TRP A 252 -5.04 8.40 9.73
CA TRP A 252 -3.90 8.72 10.58
C TRP A 252 -2.78 9.41 9.78
N LEU A 253 -2.48 8.91 8.57
CA LEU A 253 -1.48 9.53 7.69
C LEU A 253 -1.84 10.96 7.33
N LEU A 254 -3.13 11.24 7.07
CA LEU A 254 -3.64 12.60 6.86
C LEU A 254 -3.31 13.53 8.04
N ALA A 255 -3.53 13.07 9.27
CA ALA A 255 -3.22 13.85 10.48
C ALA A 255 -1.70 13.99 10.68
N ASP A 256 -0.92 12.96 10.40
CA ASP A 256 0.54 12.96 10.52
C ASP A 256 1.17 13.98 9.56
N ILE A 257 0.78 13.98 8.29
CA ILE A 257 1.27 14.93 7.28
C ILE A 257 1.01 16.39 7.72
N LYS A 258 -0.22 16.66 8.19
CA LYS A 258 -0.63 18.01 8.58
C LYS A 258 -0.06 18.48 9.92
N SER A 259 0.51 17.56 10.71
CA SER A 259 1.19 17.94 11.97
C SER A 259 2.46 18.77 11.70
N GLY A 260 2.97 18.74 10.48
CA GLY A 260 4.12 19.53 10.06
C GLY A 260 5.46 19.07 10.64
N LYS A 261 6.46 19.93 10.53
CA LYS A 261 7.85 19.65 10.92
C LYS A 261 8.21 20.00 12.36
N GLU A 262 7.40 20.80 13.02
CA GLU A 262 7.76 21.54 14.24
C GLU A 262 8.28 20.62 15.35
N SER A 263 7.54 19.55 15.67
CA SER A 263 7.95 18.59 16.69
C SER A 263 9.15 17.74 16.26
N MET A 264 9.24 17.44 14.96
CA MET A 264 10.31 16.62 14.38
C MET A 264 11.65 17.36 14.39
N MET A 265 11.63 18.68 14.13
CA MET A 265 12.81 19.54 14.04
C MET A 265 13.11 20.31 15.33
N ALA A 266 12.41 20.02 16.43
CA ALA A 266 12.53 20.79 17.68
C ALA A 266 13.83 20.51 18.46
N LEU A 267 14.42 19.32 18.32
CA LEU A 267 15.66 18.97 19.03
C LEU A 267 16.89 19.57 18.34
N ALA A 268 17.73 20.28 19.11
CA ALA A 268 19.03 20.69 18.63
C ALA A 268 19.98 19.46 18.48
N ASP A 269 20.98 19.57 17.59
CA ASP A 269 21.86 18.44 17.25
C ASP A 269 22.52 17.80 18.46
N GLU A 270 22.92 18.61 19.44
CA GLU A 270 23.59 18.13 20.66
C GLU A 270 22.65 17.32 21.58
N GLN A 271 21.34 17.51 21.46
CA GLN A 271 20.34 16.80 22.28
C GLN A 271 20.12 15.36 21.81
N TRP A 272 20.59 14.98 20.63
CA TRP A 272 20.51 13.61 20.13
C TRP A 272 21.57 12.67 20.73
N LEU A 273 22.54 13.24 21.46
CA LEU A 273 23.67 12.52 22.03
C LEU A 273 23.49 12.21 23.52
N VAL A 274 22.32 12.44 24.10
CA VAL A 274 22.02 12.24 25.54
C VAL A 274 21.20 11.00 25.76
#